data_5033cbc066f686ea4d82cac7c411ae49
#
_entry.id   5033cbc066f686ea4d82cac7c411ae49
#
_cell.length_a   1.000
_cell.length_b   1.000
_cell.length_c   1.000
_cell.angle_alpha   90.00
_cell.angle_beta   90.00
_cell.angle_gamma   90.00
#
_symmetry.space_group_name_H-M   'P 1'
#
loop_
_entity.id
_entity.type
_entity.pdbx_description
1 polymer ?
#
loop_
_entity_poly.entity_id
_entity_poly.type
_entity_poly.pdbx_seq_one_letter_code
_entity_poly.pdbx_strand_id
1 'polypeptide(L)'
;DSVSHVSSEFYAQVLNVRTTTTESLRFWRISELVLKQTLAQLDPNNLGMAVKLVECMKPGPDGKIHSLRERAGKGTPPWTADLEHDVLFLGLESLSGYAVDERRIIFSDDLRKSKIFPAVMDEHEVSAAAHPIRFEGKIAGCLLASSTQPGYFSSQRQNLLTTFSDLIALAFDKDDFYDSNRIDLRVMPTPQVQRPILANFRQLVTKKFQEARQQQQRLTNAQIELQTWQDLESQLLSYNTDQSDASFSF
;
A
#
# COMPACT_ATOMS: atom_id res chain seq x y z
N ASP A 1 -29.88 -0.23 -3.58
CA ASP A 1 -28.70 0.58 -4.01
C ASP A 1 -28.48 1.78 -3.09
N SER A 2 -28.29 1.54 -1.78
CA SER A 2 -28.30 2.62 -0.78
C SER A 2 -26.93 3.08 -0.29
N VAL A 3 -25.85 2.95 -1.08
CA VAL A 3 -24.50 3.32 -0.57
C VAL A 3 -23.70 4.06 -1.64
N SER A 4 -24.16 5.26 -1.99
CA SER A 4 -23.44 6.10 -2.94
C SER A 4 -22.60 7.21 -2.32
N HIS A 5 -22.75 7.49 -1.03
CA HIS A 5 -22.09 8.63 -0.39
C HIS A 5 -21.58 8.28 1.01
N VAL A 6 -20.43 8.85 1.34
CA VAL A 6 -19.91 8.86 2.72
C VAL A 6 -20.73 9.84 3.53
N SER A 7 -21.19 9.45 4.72
CA SER A 7 -22.05 10.31 5.55
C SER A 7 -21.28 11.47 6.17
N SER A 8 -21.98 12.58 6.44
CA SER A 8 -21.39 13.74 7.12
C SER A 8 -20.86 13.40 8.51
N GLU A 9 -21.51 12.47 9.19
CA GLU A 9 -21.10 11.97 10.51
C GLU A 9 -19.75 11.26 10.43
N PHE A 10 -19.51 10.49 9.35
CA PHE A 10 -18.24 9.81 9.16
C PHE A 10 -17.10 10.80 8.88
N TYR A 11 -17.33 11.83 8.07
CA TYR A 11 -16.36 12.93 7.89
C TYR A 11 -16.01 13.58 9.22
N ALA A 12 -17.03 13.91 10.02
CA ALA A 12 -16.83 14.52 11.34
C ALA A 12 -16.03 13.60 12.28
N GLN A 13 -16.27 12.27 12.21
CA GLN A 13 -15.54 11.28 13.01
C GLN A 13 -14.06 11.23 12.61
N VAL A 14 -13.73 11.20 11.32
CA VAL A 14 -12.34 11.19 10.84
C VAL A 14 -11.61 12.46 11.25
N LEU A 15 -12.25 13.63 11.09
CA LEU A 15 -11.69 14.93 11.52
C LEU A 15 -11.45 14.98 13.02
N ASN A 16 -12.40 14.47 13.82
CA ASN A 16 -12.25 14.40 15.28
C ASN A 16 -11.05 13.52 15.66
N VAL A 17 -10.91 12.34 15.04
CA VAL A 17 -9.75 11.47 15.27
C VAL A 17 -8.45 12.19 14.88
N ARG A 18 -8.42 12.89 13.74
CA ARG A 18 -7.24 13.65 13.29
C ARG A 18 -6.80 14.70 14.29
N THR A 19 -7.75 15.39 14.91
CA THR A 19 -7.48 16.52 15.83
C THR A 19 -7.23 16.11 17.27
N THR A 20 -7.80 14.99 17.73
CA THR A 20 -7.71 14.54 19.13
C THR A 20 -6.65 13.47 19.37
N THR A 21 -6.15 12.81 18.30
CA THR A 21 -5.17 11.73 18.44
C THR A 21 -3.75 12.26 18.32
N THR A 22 -2.86 11.76 19.17
CA THR A 22 -1.43 12.07 19.10
C THR A 22 -0.82 11.62 17.77
N GLU A 23 0.20 12.32 17.30
CA GLU A 23 0.86 12.06 16.01
C GLU A 23 1.27 10.59 15.84
N SER A 24 1.87 9.99 16.86
CA SER A 24 2.33 8.58 16.85
C SER A 24 1.21 7.54 16.64
N LEU A 25 -0.02 7.85 17.02
CA LEU A 25 -1.16 6.95 16.89
C LEU A 25 -2.11 7.32 15.74
N ARG A 26 -1.95 8.51 15.17
CA ARG A 26 -2.86 9.09 14.18
C ARG A 26 -2.98 8.23 12.94
N PHE A 27 -1.83 7.79 12.40
CA PHE A 27 -1.82 6.93 11.23
C PHE A 27 -2.70 5.69 11.44
N TRP A 28 -2.46 4.94 12.49
CA TRP A 28 -3.18 3.70 12.75
C TRP A 28 -4.67 3.90 13.03
N ARG A 29 -5.01 4.93 13.80
CA ARG A 29 -6.40 5.24 14.14
C ARG A 29 -7.24 5.65 12.94
N ILE A 30 -6.71 6.53 12.09
CA ILE A 30 -7.41 6.96 10.87
C ILE A 30 -7.45 5.83 9.85
N SER A 31 -6.34 5.12 9.63
CA SER A 31 -6.30 4.00 8.70
C SER A 31 -7.30 2.91 9.07
N GLU A 32 -7.34 2.48 10.33
CA GLU A 32 -8.30 1.49 10.83
C GLU A 32 -9.76 1.94 10.58
N LEU A 33 -10.07 3.18 10.93
CA LEU A 33 -11.40 3.75 10.78
C LEU A 33 -11.82 3.80 9.30
N VAL A 34 -10.95 4.33 8.43
CA VAL A 34 -11.27 4.52 7.02
C VAL A 34 -11.30 3.19 6.27
N LEU A 35 -10.32 2.30 6.48
CA LEU A 35 -10.30 0.98 5.82
C LEU A 35 -11.54 0.15 6.18
N LYS A 36 -11.94 0.14 7.44
CA LYS A 36 -13.15 -0.57 7.88
C LYS A 36 -14.41 -0.03 7.22
N GLN A 37 -14.56 1.29 7.15
CA GLN A 37 -15.70 1.93 6.49
C GLN A 37 -15.68 1.71 4.98
N THR A 38 -14.50 1.79 4.35
CA THR A 38 -14.33 1.51 2.92
C THR A 38 -14.81 0.10 2.58
N LEU A 39 -14.35 -0.89 3.33
CA LEU A 39 -14.73 -2.28 3.14
C LEU A 39 -16.25 -2.47 3.31
N ALA A 40 -16.83 -1.92 4.39
CA ALA A 40 -18.26 -2.03 4.65
C ALA A 40 -19.14 -1.40 3.54
N GLN A 41 -18.67 -0.31 2.93
CA GLN A 41 -19.42 0.36 1.87
C GLN A 41 -19.16 -0.21 0.48
N LEU A 42 -17.95 -0.69 0.19
CA LEU A 42 -17.64 -1.29 -1.10
C LEU A 42 -18.13 -2.74 -1.20
N ASP A 43 -18.15 -3.49 -0.08
CA ASP A 43 -18.59 -4.89 -0.05
C ASP A 43 -19.70 -5.16 0.99
N PRO A 44 -20.86 -4.47 0.89
CA PRO A 44 -21.95 -4.61 1.86
C PRO A 44 -22.56 -6.01 1.92
N ASN A 45 -22.34 -6.81 0.88
CA ASN A 45 -22.89 -8.18 0.77
C ASN A 45 -21.84 -9.27 1.06
N ASN A 46 -20.63 -8.90 1.48
CA ASN A 46 -19.50 -9.83 1.74
C ASN A 46 -19.25 -10.81 0.57
N LEU A 47 -19.17 -10.27 -0.64
CA LEU A 47 -18.90 -11.04 -1.85
C LEU A 47 -17.43 -11.45 -2.00
N GLY A 48 -16.58 -10.90 -1.18
CA GLY A 48 -15.14 -11.08 -1.17
C GLY A 48 -14.41 -9.86 -1.69
N MET A 49 -13.83 -9.11 -0.74
CA MET A 49 -13.05 -7.91 -1.02
C MET A 49 -11.88 -7.78 -0.07
N ALA A 50 -10.77 -7.24 -0.57
CA ALA A 50 -9.66 -6.74 0.21
C ALA A 50 -9.47 -5.24 -0.06
N VAL A 51 -9.25 -4.45 0.98
CA VAL A 51 -8.88 -3.04 0.86
C VAL A 51 -7.55 -2.85 1.56
N LYS A 52 -6.56 -2.32 0.84
CA LYS A 52 -5.18 -2.18 1.33
C LYS A 52 -4.72 -0.73 1.21
N LEU A 53 -4.06 -0.26 2.25
CA LEU A 53 -3.31 0.98 2.27
C LEU A 53 -1.87 0.68 1.88
N VAL A 54 -1.44 1.27 0.79
CA VAL A 54 -0.10 1.12 0.23
C VAL A 54 0.61 2.46 0.33
N GLU A 55 1.77 2.52 0.97
CA GLU A 55 2.53 3.76 1.15
C GLU A 55 3.75 3.82 0.24
N CYS A 56 4.17 5.03 -0.15
CA CYS A 56 5.47 5.24 -0.75
C CYS A 56 6.58 4.90 0.26
N MET A 57 7.59 4.15 -0.17
CA MET A 57 8.79 3.99 0.63
C MET A 57 9.52 5.33 0.79
N LYS A 58 10.33 5.46 1.83
CA LYS A 58 11.17 6.65 2.00
C LYS A 58 12.21 6.70 0.88
N PRO A 59 12.59 7.91 0.41
CA PRO A 59 13.57 8.05 -0.65
C PRO A 59 14.87 7.33 -0.35
N GLY A 60 15.43 6.67 -1.36
CA GLY A 60 16.75 6.08 -1.31
C GLY A 60 17.89 7.12 -1.30
N PRO A 61 19.15 6.67 -1.35
CA PRO A 61 20.32 7.56 -1.36
C PRO A 61 20.36 8.55 -2.53
N ASP A 62 19.73 8.20 -3.65
CA ASP A 62 19.57 9.05 -4.83
C ASP A 62 18.42 10.08 -4.71
N GLY A 63 17.71 10.09 -3.58
CA GLY A 63 16.56 10.95 -3.32
C GLY A 63 15.27 10.53 -4.01
N LYS A 64 15.25 9.36 -4.64
CA LYS A 64 14.08 8.81 -5.37
C LYS A 64 13.38 7.71 -4.57
N ILE A 65 12.10 7.54 -4.88
CA ILE A 65 11.23 6.49 -4.32
C ILE A 65 11.12 5.40 -5.37
N HIS A 66 11.57 4.19 -5.04
CA HIS A 66 11.67 3.08 -5.99
C HIS A 66 10.60 2.02 -5.81
N SER A 67 9.90 2.03 -4.69
CA SER A 67 8.80 1.10 -4.43
C SER A 67 7.73 1.69 -3.52
N LEU A 68 6.62 0.99 -3.48
CA LEU A 68 5.54 1.14 -2.51
C LEU A 68 5.56 -0.06 -1.58
N ARG A 69 4.95 0.07 -0.41
CA ARG A 69 4.80 -1.03 0.54
C ARG A 69 3.37 -1.11 1.07
N GLU A 70 2.78 -2.29 1.08
CA GLU A 70 1.54 -2.54 1.80
C GLU A 70 1.76 -2.33 3.29
N ARG A 71 0.88 -1.58 3.95
CA ARG A 71 1.06 -1.20 5.35
C ARG A 71 -0.08 -1.61 6.26
N ALA A 72 -1.30 -1.52 5.78
CA ALA A 72 -2.50 -1.90 6.50
C ALA A 72 -3.55 -2.41 5.50
N GLY A 73 -4.46 -3.25 5.94
CA GLY A 73 -5.54 -3.72 5.11
C GLY A 73 -6.63 -4.45 5.87
N LYS A 74 -7.80 -4.49 5.28
CA LYS A 74 -8.97 -5.23 5.77
C LYS A 74 -9.57 -6.05 4.66
N GLY A 75 -10.11 -7.22 4.99
CA GLY A 75 -10.71 -8.12 4.03
C GLY A 75 -11.99 -8.76 4.50
N THR A 76 -12.76 -9.25 3.52
CA THR A 76 -13.85 -10.22 3.72
C THR A 76 -13.45 -11.56 3.08
N PRO A 77 -13.99 -12.69 3.52
CA PRO A 77 -13.65 -13.99 2.92
C PRO A 77 -13.70 -13.97 1.39
N PRO A 78 -12.70 -14.53 0.69
CA PRO A 78 -11.68 -15.48 1.16
C PRO A 78 -10.46 -14.83 1.85
N TRP A 79 -10.32 -13.52 1.85
CA TRP A 79 -9.26 -12.86 2.61
C TRP A 79 -9.54 -12.86 4.11
N THR A 80 -8.49 -12.77 4.89
CA THR A 80 -8.59 -12.58 6.34
C THR A 80 -9.13 -11.18 6.67
N ALA A 81 -9.77 -11.04 7.83
CA ALA A 81 -10.31 -9.76 8.28
C ALA A 81 -9.21 -8.69 8.47
N ASP A 82 -8.00 -9.11 8.81
CA ASP A 82 -6.82 -8.28 8.99
C ASP A 82 -5.69 -8.74 8.07
N LEU A 83 -5.16 -7.81 7.28
CA LEU A 83 -4.14 -8.06 6.25
C LEU A 83 -2.76 -7.47 6.62
N GLU A 84 -2.56 -7.03 7.87
CA GLU A 84 -1.31 -6.41 8.31
C GLU A 84 -0.09 -7.35 8.25
N HIS A 85 -0.31 -8.65 8.17
CA HIS A 85 0.76 -9.65 8.15
C HIS A 85 1.17 -10.11 6.74
N ASP A 86 0.42 -9.73 5.72
CA ASP A 86 0.71 -10.09 4.32
C ASP A 86 1.25 -8.86 3.57
N VAL A 87 2.42 -8.39 4.02
CA VAL A 87 3.08 -7.20 3.46
C VAL A 87 3.86 -7.58 2.21
N LEU A 88 3.68 -6.80 1.14
CA LEU A 88 4.48 -6.87 -0.09
C LEU A 88 5.02 -5.49 -0.46
N PHE A 89 6.16 -5.48 -1.13
CA PHE A 89 6.64 -4.33 -1.89
C PHE A 89 6.06 -4.37 -3.28
N LEU A 90 5.60 -3.23 -3.77
CA LEU A 90 4.92 -3.07 -5.05
C LEU A 90 5.66 -2.01 -5.88
N GLY A 91 5.76 -2.27 -7.17
CA GLY A 91 6.35 -1.35 -8.14
C GLY A 91 5.47 -1.18 -9.37
N LEU A 92 6.08 -0.88 -10.52
CA LEU A 92 5.38 -0.66 -11.79
C LEU A 92 4.64 -1.89 -12.31
N GLU A 93 4.98 -3.10 -11.85
CA GLU A 93 4.28 -4.33 -12.16
C GLU A 93 2.89 -4.42 -11.53
N SER A 94 2.58 -3.58 -10.55
CA SER A 94 1.33 -3.62 -9.78
C SER A 94 0.34 -2.55 -10.21
N LEU A 95 -0.95 -2.80 -9.96
CA LEU A 95 -2.01 -1.80 -10.18
C LEU A 95 -1.77 -0.54 -9.33
N SER A 96 -1.32 -0.71 -8.08
CA SER A 96 -1.00 0.40 -7.17
C SER A 96 0.15 1.24 -7.69
N GLY A 97 1.24 0.60 -8.13
CA GLY A 97 2.39 1.30 -8.70
C GLY A 97 2.02 2.07 -9.96
N TYR A 98 1.23 1.46 -10.84
CA TYR A 98 0.77 2.13 -12.06
C TYR A 98 -0.16 3.31 -11.75
N ALA A 99 -1.05 3.20 -10.74
CA ALA A 99 -1.92 4.30 -10.31
C ALA A 99 -1.12 5.48 -9.74
N VAL A 100 -0.06 5.20 -8.99
CA VAL A 100 0.84 6.21 -8.43
C VAL A 100 1.65 6.90 -9.53
N ASP A 101 2.19 6.15 -10.48
CA ASP A 101 2.95 6.66 -11.61
C ASP A 101 2.10 7.55 -12.53
N GLU A 102 0.91 7.07 -12.90
CA GLU A 102 -0.07 7.79 -13.71
C GLU A 102 -0.82 8.91 -12.94
N ARG A 103 -0.71 8.94 -11.62
CA ARG A 103 -1.33 9.95 -10.73
C ARG A 103 -2.86 10.04 -10.86
N ARG A 104 -3.52 8.95 -11.19
CA ARG A 104 -4.97 8.85 -11.36
C ARG A 104 -5.47 7.48 -10.94
N ILE A 105 -6.79 7.37 -10.77
CA ILE A 105 -7.40 6.08 -10.55
C ILE A 105 -7.13 5.14 -11.73
N ILE A 106 -6.73 3.93 -11.42
CA ILE A 106 -6.57 2.83 -12.36
C ILE A 106 -7.44 1.68 -11.87
N PHE A 107 -8.12 1.01 -12.77
CA PHE A 107 -8.92 -0.17 -12.45
C PHE A 107 -8.82 -1.22 -13.56
N SER A 108 -9.10 -2.45 -13.19
CA SER A 108 -9.19 -3.58 -14.11
C SER A 108 -10.43 -4.40 -13.79
N ASP A 109 -11.24 -4.67 -14.81
CA ASP A 109 -12.45 -5.48 -14.69
C ASP A 109 -12.15 -6.98 -14.53
N ASP A 110 -11.01 -7.43 -15.08
CA ASP A 110 -10.53 -8.81 -14.92
C ASP A 110 -8.99 -8.81 -15.06
N LEU A 111 -8.29 -8.89 -13.95
CA LEU A 111 -6.82 -8.92 -13.89
C LEU A 111 -6.23 -10.13 -14.62
N ARG A 112 -6.94 -11.25 -14.68
CA ARG A 112 -6.50 -12.47 -15.37
C ARG A 112 -6.43 -12.28 -16.88
N LYS A 113 -7.18 -11.33 -17.43
CA LYS A 113 -7.21 -10.97 -18.85
C LYS A 113 -6.37 -9.74 -19.17
N SER A 114 -5.88 -9.04 -18.15
CA SER A 114 -5.10 -7.82 -18.33
C SER A 114 -3.74 -8.16 -18.94
N LYS A 115 -3.37 -7.42 -20.00
CA LYS A 115 -2.02 -7.47 -20.58
C LYS A 115 -1.09 -6.41 -19.99
N ILE A 116 -1.63 -5.48 -19.23
CA ILE A 116 -0.92 -4.32 -18.67
C ILE A 116 -0.28 -4.70 -17.32
N PHE A 117 -0.93 -5.58 -16.56
CA PHE A 117 -0.47 -6.01 -15.25
C PHE A 117 -0.03 -7.47 -15.31
N PRO A 118 1.28 -7.75 -15.34
CA PRO A 118 1.80 -9.09 -15.57
C PRO A 118 1.63 -10.04 -14.36
N ALA A 119 1.32 -9.52 -13.18
CA ALA A 119 1.21 -10.35 -11.99
C ALA A 119 -0.14 -10.16 -11.29
N VAL A 120 -0.93 -11.23 -11.23
CA VAL A 120 -1.98 -11.39 -10.22
C VAL A 120 -1.28 -11.49 -8.87
N MET A 121 -1.47 -10.49 -8.00
CA MET A 121 -0.78 -10.41 -6.72
C MET A 121 -1.34 -11.40 -5.69
N ASP A 122 -2.62 -11.73 -5.82
CA ASP A 122 -3.35 -12.65 -4.95
C ASP A 122 -4.21 -13.59 -5.80
N GLU A 123 -4.28 -14.87 -5.43
CA GLU A 123 -5.06 -15.89 -6.16
C GLU A 123 -6.57 -15.62 -6.19
N HIS A 124 -7.07 -14.84 -5.23
CA HIS A 124 -8.48 -14.49 -5.10
C HIS A 124 -8.86 -13.21 -5.85
N GLU A 125 -7.87 -12.47 -6.33
CA GLU A 125 -8.04 -11.17 -6.94
C GLU A 125 -8.48 -11.33 -8.40
N VAL A 126 -9.72 -10.90 -8.69
CA VAL A 126 -10.28 -10.97 -10.05
C VAL A 126 -10.38 -9.58 -10.67
N SER A 127 -10.96 -8.61 -9.97
CA SER A 127 -10.96 -7.21 -10.39
C SER A 127 -10.39 -6.34 -9.29
N ALA A 128 -9.82 -5.20 -9.66
CA ALA A 128 -9.24 -4.27 -8.70
C ALA A 128 -9.34 -2.82 -9.17
N ALA A 129 -9.30 -1.90 -8.21
CA ALA A 129 -9.17 -0.47 -8.45
C ALA A 129 -8.18 0.13 -7.45
N ALA A 130 -7.33 1.02 -7.92
CA ALA A 130 -6.31 1.69 -7.14
C ALA A 130 -6.40 3.20 -7.35
N HIS A 131 -6.43 3.97 -6.26
CA HIS A 131 -6.48 5.42 -6.30
C HIS A 131 -5.31 6.01 -5.52
N PRO A 132 -4.49 6.91 -6.12
CA PRO A 132 -3.36 7.53 -5.41
C PRO A 132 -3.85 8.42 -4.27
N ILE A 133 -3.18 8.35 -3.13
CA ILE A 133 -3.42 9.19 -1.96
C ILE A 133 -2.67 10.51 -2.17
N ARG A 134 -3.39 11.61 -2.32
CA ARG A 134 -2.85 12.89 -2.76
C ARG A 134 -3.11 14.02 -1.77
N PHE A 135 -2.16 14.94 -1.70
CA PHE A 135 -2.30 16.23 -1.02
C PHE A 135 -1.47 17.29 -1.75
N GLU A 136 -2.07 18.39 -2.14
CA GLU A 136 -1.41 19.50 -2.87
C GLU A 136 -0.60 19.05 -4.09
N GLY A 137 -1.11 18.08 -4.85
CA GLY A 137 -0.43 17.53 -6.04
C GLY A 137 0.69 16.52 -5.74
N LYS A 138 1.03 16.32 -4.48
CA LYS A 138 1.99 15.31 -4.01
C LYS A 138 1.30 14.00 -3.66
N ILE A 139 2.06 12.91 -3.59
CA ILE A 139 1.54 11.54 -3.40
C ILE A 139 2.22 10.91 -2.18
N ALA A 140 1.40 10.29 -1.31
CA ALA A 140 1.87 9.51 -0.17
C ALA A 140 1.81 7.99 -0.41
N GLY A 141 1.03 7.56 -1.39
CA GLY A 141 0.81 6.15 -1.68
C GLY A 141 -0.47 5.92 -2.46
N CYS A 142 -1.14 4.81 -2.19
CA CYS A 142 -2.33 4.37 -2.91
C CYS A 142 -3.32 3.65 -1.99
N LEU A 143 -4.61 3.82 -2.23
CA LEU A 143 -5.66 2.98 -1.68
C LEU A 143 -6.07 1.97 -2.75
N LEU A 144 -5.85 0.68 -2.48
CA LEU A 144 -6.16 -0.44 -3.35
C LEU A 144 -7.39 -1.18 -2.83
N ALA A 145 -8.34 -1.45 -3.72
CA ALA A 145 -9.46 -2.34 -3.45
C ALA A 145 -9.48 -3.46 -4.49
N SER A 146 -9.55 -4.72 -4.02
CA SER A 146 -9.55 -5.93 -4.83
C SER A 146 -10.80 -6.75 -4.55
N SER A 147 -11.42 -7.31 -5.59
CA SER A 147 -12.65 -8.10 -5.47
C SER A 147 -12.52 -9.46 -6.16
N THR A 148 -13.21 -10.46 -5.61
CA THR A 148 -13.39 -11.77 -6.26
C THR A 148 -14.33 -11.73 -7.47
N GLN A 149 -15.06 -10.63 -7.68
CA GLN A 149 -16.03 -10.49 -8.73
C GLN A 149 -15.44 -9.75 -9.94
N PRO A 150 -15.63 -10.25 -11.18
CA PRO A 150 -15.23 -9.51 -12.37
C PRO A 150 -16.12 -8.27 -12.57
N GLY A 151 -15.56 -7.19 -13.11
CA GLY A 151 -16.30 -5.96 -13.42
C GLY A 151 -16.88 -5.26 -12.19
N TYR A 152 -16.29 -5.47 -11.01
CA TYR A 152 -16.88 -5.01 -9.75
C TYR A 152 -16.84 -3.49 -9.59
N PHE A 153 -15.81 -2.83 -10.10
CA PHE A 153 -15.57 -1.40 -9.88
C PHE A 153 -16.29 -0.52 -10.90
N SER A 154 -17.64 -0.43 -10.78
CA SER A 154 -18.44 0.56 -11.51
C SER A 154 -17.96 1.99 -11.22
N SER A 155 -18.35 2.95 -12.06
CA SER A 155 -18.02 4.37 -11.85
C SER A 155 -18.42 4.88 -10.46
N GLN A 156 -19.54 4.40 -9.92
CA GLN A 156 -19.99 4.75 -8.57
C GLN A 156 -19.04 4.23 -7.50
N ARG A 157 -18.56 2.97 -7.59
CA ARG A 157 -17.58 2.40 -6.66
C ARG A 157 -16.21 3.04 -6.79
N GLN A 158 -15.82 3.41 -8.01
CA GLN A 158 -14.59 4.18 -8.24
C GLN A 158 -14.65 5.56 -7.57
N ASN A 159 -15.78 6.28 -7.67
CA ASN A 159 -15.97 7.56 -6.99
C ASN A 159 -15.94 7.40 -5.47
N LEU A 160 -16.52 6.32 -4.95
CA LEU A 160 -16.49 6.03 -3.52
C LEU A 160 -15.05 5.74 -3.05
N LEU A 161 -14.29 4.95 -3.80
CA LEU A 161 -12.88 4.69 -3.53
C LEU A 161 -12.05 5.98 -3.54
N THR A 162 -12.31 6.88 -4.49
CA THR A 162 -11.69 8.21 -4.55
C THR A 162 -11.95 9.00 -3.26
N THR A 163 -13.21 9.05 -2.81
CA THR A 163 -13.57 9.74 -1.57
C THR A 163 -12.84 9.16 -0.34
N PHE A 164 -12.75 7.84 -0.24
CA PHE A 164 -12.00 7.21 0.85
C PHE A 164 -10.49 7.42 0.74
N SER A 165 -9.94 7.50 -0.48
CA SER A 165 -8.55 7.86 -0.69
C SER A 165 -8.24 9.28 -0.22
N ASP A 166 -9.15 10.22 -0.44
CA ASP A 166 -9.02 11.60 0.06
C ASP A 166 -9.11 11.65 1.59
N LEU A 167 -9.98 10.84 2.20
CA LEU A 167 -10.10 10.76 3.66
C LEU A 167 -8.89 10.11 4.33
N ILE A 168 -8.37 9.04 3.76
CA ILE A 168 -7.21 8.33 4.33
C ILE A 168 -5.93 9.15 4.22
N ALA A 169 -5.88 10.16 3.33
CA ALA A 169 -4.79 11.13 3.27
C ALA A 169 -4.57 11.83 4.62
N LEU A 170 -5.63 11.97 5.45
CA LEU A 170 -5.55 12.54 6.79
C LEU A 170 -4.77 11.66 7.79
N ALA A 171 -4.47 10.41 7.46
CA ALA A 171 -3.61 9.54 8.27
C ALA A 171 -2.12 9.91 8.15
N PHE A 172 -1.73 10.55 7.06
CA PHE A 172 -0.34 10.89 6.75
C PHE A 172 0.03 12.28 7.26
N ASP A 173 1.31 12.47 7.51
CA ASP A 173 1.88 13.79 7.77
C ASP A 173 2.37 14.43 6.47
N LYS A 174 2.59 15.75 6.47
CA LYS A 174 2.98 16.48 5.25
C LYS A 174 4.25 15.95 4.60
N ASP A 175 5.19 15.47 5.42
CA ASP A 175 6.49 14.95 4.97
C ASP A 175 6.40 13.54 4.35
N ASP A 176 5.23 12.91 4.41
CA ASP A 176 4.97 11.63 3.76
C ASP A 176 4.46 11.79 2.32
N PHE A 177 4.20 13.03 1.89
CA PHE A 177 3.76 13.34 0.53
C PHE A 177 4.93 13.82 -0.33
N TYR A 178 5.13 13.20 -1.46
CA TYR A 178 6.28 13.41 -2.34
C TYR A 178 5.86 14.00 -3.68
N ASP A 179 6.69 14.91 -4.19
CA ASP A 179 6.53 15.41 -5.56
C ASP A 179 6.72 14.27 -6.56
N SER A 180 5.98 14.30 -7.65
CA SER A 180 6.00 13.25 -8.68
C SER A 180 7.39 13.04 -9.31
N ASN A 181 8.22 14.08 -9.39
CA ASN A 181 9.59 13.97 -9.90
C ASN A 181 10.53 13.17 -8.97
N ARG A 182 10.12 12.91 -7.73
CA ARG A 182 10.84 12.04 -6.78
C ARG A 182 10.41 10.59 -6.85
N ILE A 183 9.30 10.29 -7.52
CA ILE A 183 8.76 8.94 -7.67
C ILE A 183 9.34 8.35 -8.95
N ASP A 184 10.14 7.31 -8.80
CA ASP A 184 10.81 6.55 -9.88
C ASP A 184 10.69 5.06 -9.55
N LEU A 185 9.45 4.56 -9.63
CA LEU A 185 9.14 3.19 -9.24
C LEU A 185 9.85 2.18 -10.15
N ARG A 186 10.39 1.15 -9.55
CA ARG A 186 11.01 0.01 -10.23
C ARG A 186 10.04 -1.15 -10.26
N VAL A 187 10.37 -2.19 -11.01
CA VAL A 187 9.66 -3.46 -10.99
C VAL A 187 10.12 -4.26 -9.78
N MET A 188 9.18 -4.73 -8.96
CA MET A 188 9.48 -5.56 -7.79
C MET A 188 9.40 -7.05 -8.14
N PRO A 189 10.13 -7.92 -7.43
CA PRO A 189 10.01 -9.37 -7.59
C PRO A 189 8.60 -9.86 -7.27
N THR A 190 8.27 -11.04 -7.79
CA THR A 190 6.96 -11.67 -7.53
C THR A 190 6.76 -11.97 -6.04
N PRO A 191 5.50 -12.10 -5.56
CA PRO A 191 5.20 -12.43 -4.16
C PRO A 191 5.89 -13.71 -3.68
N GLN A 192 6.07 -14.69 -4.56
CA GLN A 192 6.74 -15.95 -4.25
C GLN A 192 8.22 -15.74 -3.87
N VAL A 193 8.89 -14.75 -4.47
CA VAL A 193 10.26 -14.36 -4.14
C VAL A 193 10.28 -13.50 -2.87
N GLN A 194 9.33 -12.58 -2.72
CA GLN A 194 9.31 -11.64 -1.61
C GLN A 194 8.99 -12.32 -0.27
N ARG A 195 7.96 -13.18 -0.21
CA ARG A 195 7.45 -13.74 1.05
C ARG A 195 8.51 -14.43 1.92
N PRO A 196 9.41 -15.29 1.40
CA PRO A 196 10.47 -15.90 2.20
C PRO A 196 11.45 -14.87 2.79
N ILE A 197 11.73 -13.80 2.05
CA ILE A 197 12.63 -12.72 2.48
C ILE A 197 11.96 -11.90 3.58
N LEU A 198 10.71 -11.52 3.39
CA LEU A 198 9.94 -10.70 4.33
C LEU A 198 9.56 -11.45 5.61
N ALA A 199 9.45 -12.78 5.58
CA ALA A 199 9.21 -13.60 6.76
C ALA A 199 10.26 -13.40 7.87
N ASN A 200 11.46 -12.94 7.51
CA ASN A 200 12.55 -12.70 8.45
C ASN A 200 12.51 -11.30 9.09
N PHE A 201 11.54 -10.45 8.75
CA PHE A 201 11.49 -9.05 9.19
C PHE A 201 11.69 -8.88 10.69
N ARG A 202 10.92 -9.62 11.53
CA ARG A 202 11.02 -9.51 13.00
C ARG A 202 12.39 -9.91 13.54
N GLN A 203 13.02 -10.92 12.94
CA GLN A 203 14.37 -11.34 13.33
C GLN A 203 15.40 -10.27 12.96
N LEU A 204 15.27 -9.65 11.79
CA LEU A 204 16.14 -8.57 11.34
C LEU A 204 16.00 -7.33 12.23
N VAL A 205 14.78 -6.96 12.61
CA VAL A 205 14.53 -5.85 13.57
C VAL A 205 15.20 -6.14 14.90
N THR A 206 15.03 -7.35 15.44
CA THR A 206 15.66 -7.74 16.71
C THR A 206 17.19 -7.68 16.63
N LYS A 207 17.77 -8.20 15.55
CA LYS A 207 19.21 -8.14 15.31
C LYS A 207 19.73 -6.71 15.27
N LYS A 208 19.10 -5.84 14.46
CA LYS A 208 19.46 -4.41 14.38
C LYS A 208 19.36 -3.70 15.72
N PHE A 209 18.33 -4.02 16.51
CA PHE A 209 18.20 -3.46 17.86
C PHE A 209 19.35 -3.84 18.76
N GLN A 210 19.82 -5.10 18.72
CA GLN A 210 20.99 -5.57 19.47
C GLN A 210 22.27 -4.88 19.00
N GLU A 211 22.49 -4.76 17.68
CA GLU A 211 23.64 -4.07 17.09
C GLU A 211 23.67 -2.60 17.49
N ALA A 212 22.53 -1.89 17.41
CA ALA A 212 22.43 -0.48 17.82
C ALA A 212 22.79 -0.31 19.31
N ARG A 213 22.36 -1.22 20.19
CA ARG A 213 22.73 -1.20 21.62
C ARG A 213 24.23 -1.40 21.84
N GLN A 214 24.85 -2.36 21.13
CA GLN A 214 26.28 -2.63 21.22
C GLN A 214 27.11 -1.43 20.76
N GLN A 215 26.64 -0.73 19.72
CA GLN A 215 27.27 0.47 19.16
C GLN A 215 26.91 1.75 19.92
N GLN A 216 26.14 1.66 21.02
CA GLN A 216 25.64 2.80 21.80
C GLN A 216 24.83 3.82 20.98
N GLN A 217 24.22 3.39 19.89
CA GLN A 217 23.35 4.23 19.08
C GLN A 217 21.98 4.36 19.75
N ARG A 218 21.48 5.60 19.81
CA ARG A 218 20.13 5.88 20.36
C ARG A 218 19.12 5.89 19.22
N LEU A 219 18.71 4.72 18.74
CA LEU A 219 17.66 4.58 17.74
C LEU A 219 16.33 4.21 18.42
N THR A 220 15.24 4.80 17.93
CA THR A 220 13.88 4.40 18.32
C THR A 220 13.48 3.12 17.59
N ASN A 221 12.47 2.40 18.12
CA ASN A 221 11.93 1.22 17.45
C ASN A 221 11.44 1.55 16.02
N ALA A 222 10.78 2.69 15.83
CA ALA A 222 10.32 3.13 14.53
C ALA A 222 11.48 3.37 13.53
N GLN A 223 12.60 3.92 14.00
CA GLN A 223 13.80 4.11 13.16
C GLN A 223 14.42 2.76 12.77
N ILE A 224 14.48 1.81 13.69
CA ILE A 224 15.03 0.47 13.42
C ILE A 224 14.14 -0.28 12.43
N GLU A 225 12.83 -0.24 12.60
CA GLU A 225 11.88 -0.83 11.67
C GLU A 225 11.98 -0.21 10.27
N LEU A 226 12.04 1.12 10.19
CA LEU A 226 12.20 1.82 8.91
C LEU A 226 13.50 1.41 8.21
N GLN A 227 14.62 1.37 8.92
CA GLN A 227 15.90 0.92 8.35
C GLN A 227 15.83 -0.54 7.89
N THR A 228 15.11 -1.38 8.62
CA THR A 228 14.92 -2.79 8.23
C THR A 228 14.11 -2.90 6.93
N TRP A 229 13.05 -2.11 6.79
CA TRP A 229 12.27 -2.05 5.55
C TRP A 229 13.08 -1.54 4.37
N GLN A 230 13.93 -0.52 4.57
CA GLN A 230 14.82 0.00 3.52
C GLN A 230 15.88 -1.02 3.08
N ASP A 231 16.42 -1.81 4.01
CA ASP A 231 17.37 -2.88 3.66
C ASP A 231 16.69 -3.99 2.86
N LEU A 232 15.48 -4.38 3.25
CA LEU A 232 14.69 -5.38 2.52
C LEU A 232 14.30 -4.89 1.13
N GLU A 233 13.90 -3.63 1.01
CA GLU A 233 13.65 -2.99 -0.29
C GLU A 233 14.89 -3.06 -1.19
N SER A 234 16.04 -2.67 -0.67
CA SER A 234 17.31 -2.70 -1.41
C SER A 234 17.68 -4.11 -1.87
N GLN A 235 17.47 -5.10 -1.02
CA GLN A 235 17.68 -6.51 -1.35
C GLN A 235 16.75 -6.97 -2.49
N LEU A 236 15.47 -6.59 -2.44
CA LEU A 236 14.49 -6.96 -3.46
C LEU A 236 14.74 -6.24 -4.79
N LEU A 237 15.17 -4.98 -4.75
CA LEU A 237 15.53 -4.24 -5.96
C LEU A 237 16.75 -4.84 -6.67
N SER A 238 17.76 -5.29 -5.92
CA SER A 238 18.96 -5.93 -6.49
C SER A 238 18.66 -7.30 -7.11
N TYR A 239 17.68 -8.03 -6.57
CA TYR A 239 17.30 -9.35 -7.08
C TYR A 239 16.88 -9.33 -8.56
N ASN A 240 16.17 -8.31 -9.01
CA ASN A 240 15.75 -8.20 -10.41
C ASN A 240 16.90 -7.75 -11.34
N THR A 241 17.85 -6.98 -10.84
CA THR A 241 19.02 -6.56 -11.62
C THR A 241 19.89 -7.75 -11.97
N ASP A 242 20.14 -8.64 -11.01
CA ASP A 242 20.95 -9.85 -11.22
C ASP A 242 20.31 -10.83 -12.22
N GLN A 243 18.97 -10.91 -12.25
CA GLN A 243 18.25 -11.77 -13.23
C GLN A 243 18.27 -11.19 -14.65
N SER A 244 18.24 -9.85 -14.79
CA SER A 244 18.32 -9.22 -16.11
C SER A 244 19.72 -9.40 -16.74
N ASP A 245 20.77 -9.33 -15.94
CA ASP A 245 22.15 -9.53 -16.42
C ASP A 245 22.44 -11.00 -16.78
N ALA A 246 21.82 -11.96 -16.08
CA ALA A 246 21.94 -13.38 -16.39
C ALA A 246 21.23 -13.78 -17.70
N SER A 247 20.22 -13.02 -18.16
CA SER A 247 19.50 -13.29 -19.41
C SER A 247 20.16 -12.71 -20.67
N PHE A 248 21.20 -11.89 -20.53
CA PHE A 248 21.97 -11.33 -21.66
C PHE A 248 23.31 -12.05 -21.92
N SER A 249 23.57 -13.16 -21.24
CA SER A 249 24.80 -13.98 -21.44
C SER A 249 24.49 -15.22 -22.27
N PHE A 250 24.10 -15.03 -23.55
CA PHE A 250 24.09 -16.06 -24.58
C PHE A 250 24.55 -15.48 -25.93
#